data_c226f26f6b8afe318a63e8a61c3f90a7
#
_entry.id   c226f26f6b8afe318a63e8a61c3f90a7
#
_cell.length_a   1.000
_cell.length_b   1.000
_cell.length_c   1.000
_cell.angle_alpha   90.00
_cell.angle_beta   90.00
_cell.angle_gamma   90.00
#
_symmetry.space_group_name_H-M   'P 1'
#
loop_
_entity.id
_entity.type
_entity.pdbx_description
1 polymer ?
#
loop_
_entity_poly.entity_id
_entity_poly.type
_entity_poly.pdbx_seq_one_letter_code
_entity_poly.pdbx_strand_id
1 'polypeptide(L)'
;MRXXXXSDFNYDSIDFQFQQGTANNAVLPAAEIQSTEKTGGDIGQLVSFPEGGSVTTRSVQITNINVDKVRVRVKFDQFFKISASSGDRKSTSVNVEIKVNPSNGSEQTIITDTVQGKSTSSYSRDYGIRLSDVTGYNTTAIGQSGAFFPITVTLTRTNDEGNNNTFNAMRLSGVTEIIEDSNNYPNVAYTSLRFSAEEFPSLPSRVFRVRGKKVKIPHNATVDLATGRITYSGTFNGSFKTDKEWTSDPAWILYDLLIDSRYGCNLSESS
;
A
#
# COMPACT_ATOMS: atom_id res chain seq x y z
N MET A 1 -11.13 12.70 -14.93
CA MET A 1 -9.65 12.73 -14.73
C MET A 1 -8.98 12.00 -15.87
N ARG A 2 -7.90 12.54 -16.44
CA ARG A 2 -7.12 11.86 -17.48
C ARG A 2 -5.99 11.06 -16.81
N UNK A 3 -5.72 9.93 -17.06
CA UNK A 3 -4.82 9.22 -16.55
C UNK A 3 -3.70 9.61 -17.15
N UNK A 4 -3.06 9.79 -16.68
CA UNK A 4 -2.11 10.14 -17.15
C UNK A 4 -1.62 9.07 -17.63
N UNK A 5 -1.38 8.97 -18.28
CA UNK A 5 -0.77 8.04 -18.86
C UNK A 5 0.46 8.06 -18.25
N UNK A 6 0.76 7.47 -18.36
CA UNK A 6 1.95 7.32 -17.93
C UNK A 6 2.90 8.21 -18.45
N SER A 7 2.94 8.33 -19.57
CA SER A 7 3.80 9.26 -20.30
C SER A 7 3.77 10.67 -19.72
N ASP A 8 2.83 10.95 -18.86
CA ASP A 8 2.69 12.27 -18.23
C ASP A 8 3.47 12.37 -16.91
N PHE A 9 4.13 11.30 -16.48
CA PHE A 9 4.90 11.28 -15.25
C PHE A 9 6.39 11.40 -15.54
N ASN A 10 7.10 11.99 -14.58
CA ASN A 10 8.57 12.09 -14.65
C ASN A 10 9.26 10.80 -14.19
N TYR A 11 8.52 9.88 -13.60
CA TYR A 11 9.04 8.65 -13.01
C TYR A 11 8.19 7.46 -13.45
N ASP A 12 8.81 6.34 -13.73
CA ASP A 12 8.14 5.14 -14.25
C ASP A 12 7.64 4.19 -13.16
N SER A 13 8.13 4.30 -11.94
CA SER A 13 7.90 3.33 -10.86
C SER A 13 6.81 3.75 -9.87
N ILE A 14 5.80 4.49 -10.35
CA ILE A 14 4.67 4.93 -9.51
C ILE A 14 3.43 4.14 -9.90
N ASP A 15 2.86 3.41 -8.94
CA ASP A 15 1.57 2.76 -9.12
C ASP A 15 0.47 3.78 -8.77
N PHE A 16 -0.30 4.16 -9.78
CA PHE A 16 -1.39 5.14 -9.67
C PHE A 16 -2.72 4.46 -9.96
N GLN A 17 -3.63 4.54 -9.02
CA GLN A 17 -4.97 3.98 -9.17
C GLN A 17 -6.02 5.07 -8.92
N PHE A 18 -7.12 5.01 -9.65
CA PHE A 18 -8.18 6.02 -9.60
C PHE A 18 -9.56 5.37 -9.68
N GLN A 19 -10.46 5.83 -8.81
CA GLN A 19 -11.89 5.49 -8.86
C GLN A 19 -12.71 6.74 -9.16
N GLN A 20 -13.70 6.59 -10.04
CA GLN A 20 -14.45 7.71 -10.58
C GLN A 20 -15.54 8.31 -9.68
N GLY A 21 -15.87 7.69 -8.57
CA GLY A 21 -16.95 8.20 -7.73
C GLY A 21 -18.32 7.78 -8.22
N THR A 22 -18.47 6.53 -8.59
CA THR A 22 -19.75 5.93 -8.95
C THR A 22 -20.46 5.37 -7.70
N ALA A 23 -21.73 5.05 -7.82
CA ALA A 23 -22.48 4.41 -6.73
C ALA A 23 -21.88 3.06 -6.32
N ASN A 24 -21.25 2.36 -7.26
CA ASN A 24 -20.64 1.05 -7.06
C ASN A 24 -19.13 1.08 -7.24
N ASN A 25 -18.47 2.03 -6.59
CA ASN A 25 -17.00 2.11 -6.63
C ASN A 25 -16.37 0.79 -6.16
N ALA A 26 -15.35 0.34 -6.88
CA ALA A 26 -14.54 -0.78 -6.42
C ALA A 26 -13.55 -0.32 -5.34
N VAL A 27 -13.19 -1.22 -4.44
CA VAL A 27 -12.11 -0.99 -3.47
C VAL A 27 -10.79 -0.86 -4.24
N LEU A 28 -9.98 0.13 -3.89
CA LEU A 28 -8.62 0.22 -4.46
C LEU A 28 -7.71 -0.79 -3.76
N PRO A 29 -7.09 -1.69 -4.52
CA PRO A 29 -6.26 -2.73 -3.90
C PRO A 29 -5.09 -2.16 -3.10
N ALA A 30 -4.80 -2.78 -1.98
CA ALA A 30 -3.61 -2.52 -1.16
C ALA A 30 -3.50 -1.10 -0.60
N ALA A 31 -4.62 -0.42 -0.38
CA ALA A 31 -4.61 0.85 0.37
C ALA A 31 -4.44 0.54 1.86
N GLU A 32 -3.24 0.79 2.40
CA GLU A 32 -2.95 0.58 3.82
C GLU A 32 -3.49 1.79 4.61
N ILE A 33 -4.52 1.58 5.43
CA ILE A 33 -5.12 2.66 6.21
C ILE A 33 -4.50 2.82 7.60
N GLN A 34 -3.89 1.74 8.10
CA GLN A 34 -3.23 1.80 9.41
C GLN A 34 -2.06 0.84 9.41
N SER A 35 -0.92 1.31 9.91
CA SER A 35 0.23 0.46 10.16
C SER A 35 0.77 0.73 11.57
N THR A 36 0.97 -0.33 12.34
CA THR A 36 1.41 -0.25 13.73
C THR A 36 2.66 -1.10 13.91
N GLU A 37 3.76 -0.48 14.31
CA GLU A 37 5.00 -1.19 14.58
C GLU A 37 4.89 -1.90 15.93
N LYS A 38 5.26 -3.17 15.96
CA LYS A 38 5.41 -3.93 17.22
C LYS A 38 6.70 -3.52 17.90
N THR A 39 6.69 -3.51 19.20
CA THR A 39 7.86 -3.13 20.01
C THR A 39 8.12 -4.18 21.09
N GLY A 40 9.37 -4.26 21.49
CA GLY A 40 9.80 -5.15 22.58
C GLY A 40 9.98 -6.60 22.14
N GLY A 41 10.17 -7.48 23.10
CA GLY A 41 10.36 -8.91 22.87
C GLY A 41 11.57 -9.19 21.98
N ASP A 42 11.33 -9.92 20.90
CA ASP A 42 12.38 -10.33 19.96
C ASP A 42 12.76 -9.26 18.92
N ILE A 43 12.10 -8.09 18.94
CA ILE A 43 12.45 -7.00 18.01
C ILE A 43 13.85 -6.47 18.33
N GLY A 44 14.68 -6.37 17.30
CA GLY A 44 16.09 -5.97 17.41
C GLY A 44 17.06 -7.10 17.69
N GLN A 45 16.56 -8.30 18.02
CA GLN A 45 17.40 -9.42 18.43
C GLN A 45 17.99 -10.17 17.23
N LEU A 46 19.15 -10.79 17.47
CA LEU A 46 19.84 -11.62 16.47
C LEU A 46 19.07 -12.91 16.21
N VAL A 47 18.96 -13.25 14.94
CA VAL A 47 18.54 -14.58 14.46
C VAL A 47 19.83 -15.28 14.02
N SER A 48 20.22 -16.33 14.70
CA SER A 48 21.54 -16.92 14.51
C SER A 48 21.47 -18.43 14.19
N PHE A 49 22.45 -18.86 13.42
CA PHE A 49 22.71 -20.29 13.18
C PHE A 49 24.23 -20.44 13.12
N PRO A 50 24.90 -20.55 14.28
CA PRO A 50 26.36 -20.71 14.31
C PRO A 50 26.80 -22.01 13.62
N GLU A 51 27.97 -22.00 13.02
CA GLU A 51 28.55 -23.20 12.41
C GLU A 51 28.63 -24.33 13.45
N GLY A 52 27.97 -25.45 13.16
CA GLY A 52 27.91 -26.59 14.07
C GLY A 52 27.03 -26.40 15.30
N GLY A 53 26.31 -25.27 15.39
CA GLY A 53 25.47 -24.95 16.55
C GLY A 53 23.99 -25.08 16.26
N SER A 54 23.17 -24.61 17.21
CA SER A 54 21.72 -24.64 17.11
C SER A 54 21.16 -23.33 16.59
N VAL A 55 20.06 -23.44 15.83
CA VAL A 55 19.35 -22.26 15.29
C VAL A 55 18.67 -21.52 16.44
N THR A 56 18.83 -20.20 16.47
CA THR A 56 18.05 -19.30 17.35
C THR A 56 17.08 -18.51 16.49
N THR A 57 15.80 -18.81 16.63
CA THR A 57 14.73 -18.09 15.90
C THR A 57 14.27 -16.88 16.70
N ARG A 58 13.51 -15.99 16.05
CA ARG A 58 12.84 -14.87 16.73
C ARG A 58 11.37 -14.85 16.31
N SER A 59 10.50 -14.56 17.27
CA SER A 59 9.08 -14.59 16.99
C SER A 59 8.35 -13.40 17.62
N VAL A 60 7.26 -13.01 16.96
CA VAL A 60 6.37 -11.95 17.45
C VAL A 60 4.94 -12.43 17.33
N GLN A 61 4.17 -12.22 18.40
CA GLN A 61 2.75 -12.57 18.42
C GLN A 61 1.90 -11.38 17.95
N ILE A 62 0.96 -11.66 17.07
CA ILE A 62 -0.03 -10.69 16.55
C ILE A 62 -1.38 -11.09 17.17
N THR A 63 -1.91 -10.19 17.99
CA THR A 63 -3.19 -10.42 18.67
C THR A 63 -4.32 -9.58 18.10
N ASN A 64 -3.99 -8.56 17.31
CA ASN A 64 -4.98 -7.66 16.71
C ASN A 64 -5.72 -8.40 15.59
N ILE A 65 -7.00 -8.62 15.77
CA ILE A 65 -7.85 -9.40 14.88
C ILE A 65 -8.18 -8.69 13.55
N ASN A 66 -7.91 -7.39 13.47
CA ASN A 66 -8.23 -6.59 12.29
C ASN A 66 -7.06 -6.49 11.30
N VAL A 67 -5.96 -7.17 11.58
CA VAL A 67 -4.77 -7.14 10.73
C VAL A 67 -5.00 -7.96 9.46
N ASP A 68 -4.74 -7.36 8.31
CA ASP A 68 -4.84 -8.03 7.01
C ASP A 68 -3.48 -8.50 6.52
N LYS A 69 -2.41 -7.82 6.96
CA LYS A 69 -1.06 -8.06 6.44
C LYS A 69 -0.02 -7.79 7.53
N VAL A 70 1.02 -8.59 7.55
CA VAL A 70 2.16 -8.38 8.44
C VAL A 70 3.39 -8.12 7.59
N ARG A 71 4.15 -7.07 7.91
CA ARG A 71 5.43 -6.78 7.28
C ARG A 71 6.54 -7.08 8.26
N VAL A 72 7.45 -7.97 7.89
CA VAL A 72 8.61 -8.37 8.69
C VAL A 72 9.84 -7.70 8.09
N ARG A 73 10.56 -6.92 8.89
CA ARG A 73 11.80 -6.26 8.48
C ARG A 73 12.99 -7.01 9.02
N VAL A 74 13.81 -7.50 8.10
CA VAL A 74 15.07 -8.18 8.41
C VAL A 74 16.22 -7.20 8.15
N LYS A 75 17.18 -7.14 9.08
CA LYS A 75 18.32 -6.24 8.96
C LYS A 75 19.60 -7.04 9.07
N PHE A 76 20.57 -6.69 8.24
CA PHE A 76 21.95 -7.16 8.28
C PHE A 76 22.83 -5.98 8.66
N ASP A 77 23.63 -6.10 9.73
CA ASP A 77 24.49 -4.99 10.18
C ASP A 77 25.61 -4.73 9.20
N GLN A 78 26.16 -5.80 8.61
CA GLN A 78 27.08 -5.81 7.48
C GLN A 78 26.79 -7.06 6.66
N PHE A 79 27.28 -7.11 5.40
CA PHE A 79 26.90 -8.21 4.52
C PHE A 79 28.03 -8.51 3.51
N PHE A 80 29.08 -9.24 3.97
CA PHE A 80 30.20 -9.65 3.14
C PHE A 80 30.99 -10.76 3.84
N LYS A 81 31.89 -11.40 3.12
CA LYS A 81 32.89 -12.30 3.71
C LYS A 81 34.26 -11.89 3.22
N ILE A 82 35.29 -12.16 4.02
CA ILE A 82 36.71 -11.87 3.70
C ILE A 82 37.35 -13.15 3.13
N SER A 83 37.96 -13.03 1.96
CA SER A 83 38.67 -14.12 1.36
C SER A 83 39.97 -14.40 2.16
N ALA A 84 40.14 -15.62 2.64
CA ALA A 84 41.29 -16.00 3.42
C ALA A 84 42.62 -15.92 2.60
N SER A 85 42.52 -16.07 1.26
CA SER A 85 43.71 -16.07 0.39
C SER A 85 44.15 -14.67 -0.06
N SER A 86 43.17 -13.73 -0.23
CA SER A 86 43.49 -12.40 -0.78
C SER A 86 43.15 -11.24 0.15
N GLY A 87 42.39 -11.45 1.23
CA GLY A 87 41.90 -10.38 2.09
C GLY A 87 40.74 -9.59 1.51
N ASP A 88 40.33 -9.90 0.28
CA ASP A 88 39.23 -9.16 -0.40
C ASP A 88 37.88 -9.43 0.24
N ARG A 89 37.03 -8.42 0.21
CA ARG A 89 35.65 -8.59 0.57
C ARG A 89 34.86 -9.19 -0.60
N LYS A 90 34.22 -10.33 -0.36
CA LYS A 90 33.41 -11.07 -1.33
C LYS A 90 31.96 -11.04 -0.89
N SER A 91 31.05 -11.38 -1.81
CA SER A 91 29.63 -11.50 -1.47
C SER A 91 29.41 -12.68 -0.52
N THR A 92 28.35 -12.57 0.29
CA THR A 92 27.89 -13.64 1.15
C THR A 92 26.37 -13.85 0.90
N SER A 93 25.80 -14.89 1.51
CA SER A 93 24.38 -15.15 1.40
C SER A 93 23.80 -15.58 2.74
N VAL A 94 22.51 -15.27 2.93
CA VAL A 94 21.72 -15.72 4.07
C VAL A 94 20.38 -16.24 3.56
N ASN A 95 20.03 -17.45 3.99
CA ASN A 95 18.73 -18.03 3.69
C ASN A 95 17.76 -17.66 4.80
N VAL A 96 16.72 -16.96 4.40
CA VAL A 96 15.67 -16.44 5.30
C VAL A 96 14.44 -17.31 5.15
N GLU A 97 13.86 -17.73 6.27
CA GLU A 97 12.58 -18.41 6.30
C GLU A 97 11.66 -17.67 7.27
N ILE A 98 10.42 -17.38 6.85
CA ILE A 98 9.41 -16.79 7.72
C ILE A 98 8.23 -17.73 7.76
N LYS A 99 7.85 -18.09 8.99
CA LYS A 99 6.73 -18.98 9.27
C LYS A 99 5.63 -18.23 9.99
N VAL A 100 4.41 -18.69 9.81
CA VAL A 100 3.23 -18.21 10.54
C VAL A 100 2.54 -19.41 11.17
N ASN A 101 2.24 -19.27 12.46
CA ASN A 101 1.54 -20.29 13.21
C ASN A 101 0.24 -19.69 13.76
N PRO A 102 -0.92 -19.97 13.11
CA PRO A 102 -2.22 -19.51 13.64
C PRO A 102 -2.69 -20.40 14.79
N SER A 103 -3.53 -19.85 15.66
CA SER A 103 -4.06 -20.60 16.82
C SER A 103 -4.93 -21.79 16.40
N ASN A 104 -5.57 -21.71 15.22
CA ASN A 104 -6.48 -22.75 14.75
C ASN A 104 -5.82 -23.75 13.77
N GLY A 105 -4.50 -23.71 13.66
CA GLY A 105 -3.82 -24.53 12.66
C GLY A 105 -2.39 -24.90 13.06
N SER A 106 -1.65 -25.38 12.09
CA SER A 106 -0.23 -25.72 12.26
C SER A 106 0.66 -24.63 11.68
N GLU A 107 1.90 -24.60 12.11
CA GLU A 107 2.92 -23.70 11.58
C GLU A 107 3.12 -23.93 10.08
N GLN A 108 3.17 -22.84 9.31
CA GLN A 108 3.30 -22.86 7.86
C GLN A 108 4.47 -21.99 7.44
N THR A 109 5.31 -22.47 6.52
CA THR A 109 6.35 -21.65 5.90
C THR A 109 5.69 -20.80 4.81
N ILE A 110 5.73 -19.49 4.97
CA ILE A 110 5.11 -18.54 4.03
C ILE A 110 6.16 -17.95 3.09
N ILE A 111 7.36 -17.68 3.61
CA ILE A 111 8.43 -17.05 2.81
C ILE A 111 9.71 -17.86 2.96
N THR A 112 10.33 -18.14 1.84
CA THR A 112 11.70 -18.66 1.75
C THR A 112 12.44 -17.78 0.74
N ASP A 113 13.59 -17.24 1.15
CA ASP A 113 14.34 -16.33 0.31
C ASP A 113 15.86 -16.52 0.56
N THR A 114 16.66 -16.29 -0.46
CA THR A 114 18.12 -16.24 -0.34
C THR A 114 18.57 -14.82 -0.63
N VAL A 115 18.91 -14.11 0.42
CA VAL A 115 19.52 -12.77 0.29
C VAL A 115 20.99 -12.97 -0.04
N GLN A 116 21.46 -12.35 -1.13
CA GLN A 116 22.85 -12.48 -1.57
C GLN A 116 23.39 -11.10 -1.95
N GLY A 117 24.60 -10.79 -1.50
CA GLY A 117 25.20 -9.50 -1.84
C GLY A 117 26.48 -9.20 -1.12
N LYS A 118 26.92 -7.94 -1.23
CA LYS A 118 28.10 -7.42 -0.57
C LYS A 118 27.85 -5.97 -0.14
N SER A 119 27.86 -5.73 1.17
CA SER A 119 27.70 -4.37 1.71
C SER A 119 28.49 -4.22 3.01
N THR A 120 29.18 -3.11 3.15
CA THR A 120 29.89 -2.76 4.39
C THR A 120 29.03 -1.90 5.32
N SER A 121 27.92 -1.38 4.81
CA SER A 121 26.91 -0.67 5.61
C SER A 121 25.72 -1.59 5.87
N SER A 122 24.85 -1.19 6.78
CA SER A 122 23.67 -1.98 7.09
C SER A 122 22.70 -2.02 5.90
N TYR A 123 22.02 -3.15 5.76
CA TYR A 123 21.04 -3.41 4.71
C TYR A 123 19.80 -3.99 5.34
N SER A 124 18.62 -3.52 4.93
CA SER A 124 17.35 -4.05 5.40
C SER A 124 16.51 -4.54 4.24
N ARG A 125 15.69 -5.56 4.51
CA ARG A 125 14.77 -6.12 3.53
C ARG A 125 13.42 -6.37 4.21
N ASP A 126 12.35 -5.93 3.56
CA ASP A 126 10.99 -6.07 4.06
C ASP A 126 10.29 -7.23 3.35
N TYR A 127 9.59 -8.03 4.14
CA TYR A 127 8.77 -9.16 3.64
C TYR A 127 7.33 -8.92 4.05
N GLY A 128 6.43 -8.85 3.08
CA GLY A 128 5.00 -8.69 3.31
C GLY A 128 4.27 -10.02 3.27
N ILE A 129 3.49 -10.31 4.29
CA ILE A 129 2.70 -11.53 4.42
C ILE A 129 1.23 -11.13 4.48
N ARG A 130 0.45 -11.49 3.46
CA ARG A 130 -1.00 -11.35 3.53
C ARG A 130 -1.56 -12.50 4.35
N LEU A 131 -2.37 -12.18 5.34
CA LEU A 131 -2.93 -13.22 6.21
C LEU A 131 -3.94 -14.09 5.47
N SER A 132 -4.56 -13.58 4.41
CA SER A 132 -5.42 -14.37 3.52
C SER A 132 -4.69 -15.53 2.83
N ASP A 133 -3.35 -15.47 2.75
CA ASP A 133 -2.54 -16.51 2.13
C ASP A 133 -2.17 -17.62 3.12
N VAL A 134 -2.48 -17.43 4.41
CA VAL A 134 -2.20 -18.39 5.48
C VAL A 134 -3.40 -19.33 5.62
N THR A 135 -3.16 -20.64 5.57
CA THR A 135 -4.23 -21.62 5.75
C THR A 135 -4.90 -21.46 7.11
N GLY A 136 -6.20 -21.48 7.14
CA GLY A 136 -6.99 -21.27 8.35
C GLY A 136 -7.54 -19.85 8.48
N TYR A 137 -7.08 -18.92 7.64
CA TYR A 137 -7.64 -17.57 7.62
C TYR A 137 -9.06 -17.61 7.02
N ASN A 138 -9.99 -16.97 7.68
CA ASN A 138 -11.39 -16.97 7.24
C ASN A 138 -11.88 -15.55 6.96
N THR A 139 -12.07 -15.23 5.70
CA THR A 139 -12.50 -13.91 5.23
C THR A 139 -14.01 -13.66 5.45
N THR A 140 -14.81 -14.71 5.68
CA THR A 140 -16.26 -14.56 5.79
C THR A 140 -16.72 -14.13 7.17
N ALA A 141 -15.84 -14.12 8.15
CA ALA A 141 -16.22 -13.87 9.54
C ALA A 141 -15.57 -12.60 10.05
N ILE A 142 -16.07 -11.45 9.61
CA ILE A 142 -15.68 -10.17 10.20
C ILE A 142 -16.00 -10.25 11.71
N GLY A 143 -14.96 -10.15 12.53
CA GLY A 143 -15.09 -10.26 13.97
C GLY A 143 -14.99 -11.66 14.54
N GLN A 144 -14.83 -12.70 13.72
CA GLN A 144 -14.54 -14.05 14.22
C GLN A 144 -13.04 -14.34 14.14
N SER A 145 -12.35 -13.59 14.90
CA SER A 145 -10.94 -13.76 15.11
C SER A 145 -10.59 -14.92 16.03
N GLY A 146 -11.59 -15.42 16.72
CA GLY A 146 -11.35 -16.29 17.86
C GLY A 146 -10.63 -17.59 17.57
N ALA A 147 -10.66 -18.03 16.32
CA ALA A 147 -9.96 -19.27 15.96
C ALA A 147 -8.57 -19.00 15.35
N PHE A 148 -8.44 -18.01 14.49
CA PHE A 148 -7.18 -17.76 13.77
C PHE A 148 -6.16 -17.01 14.62
N PHE A 149 -6.58 -15.97 15.33
CA PHE A 149 -5.71 -15.17 16.19
C PHE A 149 -5.69 -15.72 17.62
N PRO A 150 -4.61 -15.53 18.37
CA PRO A 150 -3.37 -14.87 17.95
C PRO A 150 -2.57 -15.73 16.98
N ILE A 151 -1.81 -15.06 16.11
CA ILE A 151 -0.84 -15.75 15.25
C ILE A 151 0.57 -15.45 15.75
N THR A 152 1.47 -16.40 15.54
CA THR A 152 2.90 -16.20 15.84
C THR A 152 3.66 -16.18 14.52
N VAL A 153 4.39 -15.08 14.28
CA VAL A 153 5.24 -14.91 13.11
C VAL A 153 6.67 -15.16 13.55
N THR A 154 7.34 -16.15 12.95
CA THR A 154 8.67 -16.59 13.32
C THR A 154 9.66 -16.36 12.19
N LEU A 155 10.77 -15.68 12.47
CA LEU A 155 11.88 -15.48 11.56
C LEU A 155 12.99 -16.47 11.88
N THR A 156 13.45 -17.19 10.87
CA THR A 156 14.49 -18.21 11.01
C THR A 156 15.54 -18.00 9.93
N ARG A 157 16.79 -18.28 10.29
CA ARG A 157 17.90 -18.40 9.35
C ARG A 157 18.15 -19.90 9.13
N THR A 158 18.24 -20.35 7.86
CA THR A 158 18.33 -21.78 7.53
C THR A 158 19.69 -22.21 7.02
N ASN A 159 20.65 -21.26 6.82
CA ASN A 159 22.06 -21.62 6.57
C ASN A 159 22.94 -21.06 7.71
N ASP A 160 24.02 -21.74 7.99
CA ASP A 160 24.93 -21.29 9.07
C ASP A 160 25.58 -19.94 8.73
N GLU A 161 26.14 -19.33 9.76
CA GLU A 161 26.75 -17.99 9.68
C GLU A 161 28.12 -18.01 8.99
N GLY A 162 28.69 -19.20 8.82
CA GLY A 162 30.04 -19.35 8.36
C GLY A 162 31.06 -19.05 9.47
N ASN A 163 32.30 -18.91 9.07
CA ASN A 163 33.42 -18.73 10.02
C ASN A 163 33.60 -17.23 10.38
N ASN A 164 34.60 -16.96 11.19
CA ASN A 164 34.91 -15.62 11.71
C ASN A 164 35.26 -14.58 10.63
N ASN A 165 35.44 -15.00 9.38
CA ASN A 165 35.66 -14.08 8.26
C ASN A 165 34.37 -13.71 7.55
N THR A 166 33.19 -14.14 8.06
CA THR A 166 31.90 -13.88 7.46
C THR A 166 31.11 -12.88 8.33
N PHE A 167 30.65 -11.80 7.70
CA PHE A 167 29.92 -10.70 8.35
C PHE A 167 28.53 -10.64 7.72
N ASN A 168 27.61 -11.42 8.29
CA ASN A 168 26.24 -11.54 7.76
C ASN A 168 25.21 -11.76 8.89
N ALA A 169 25.49 -11.16 10.05
CA ALA A 169 24.59 -11.25 11.21
C ALA A 169 23.21 -10.71 10.83
N MET A 170 22.16 -11.50 11.11
CA MET A 170 20.79 -11.20 10.74
C MET A 170 19.98 -10.87 12.01
N ARG A 171 19.15 -9.81 11.92
CA ARG A 171 18.27 -9.40 13.04
C ARG A 171 16.82 -9.29 12.59
N LEU A 172 15.91 -9.59 13.50
CA LEU A 172 14.50 -9.22 13.35
C LEU A 172 14.38 -7.73 13.72
N SER A 173 14.44 -6.86 12.72
CA SER A 173 14.52 -5.41 12.95
C SER A 173 13.18 -4.78 13.24
N GLY A 174 12.08 -5.34 12.73
CA GLY A 174 10.75 -4.82 12.97
C GLY A 174 9.66 -5.75 12.48
N VAL A 175 8.51 -5.64 13.08
CA VAL A 175 7.27 -6.29 12.61
C VAL A 175 6.18 -5.24 12.65
N THR A 176 5.50 -5.05 11.51
CA THR A 176 4.42 -4.06 11.38
C THR A 176 3.11 -4.77 11.12
N GLU A 177 2.11 -4.48 11.93
CA GLU A 177 0.71 -4.87 11.70
C GLU A 177 0.11 -3.86 10.72
N ILE A 178 -0.53 -4.34 9.65
CA ILE A 178 -1.11 -3.50 8.60
C ILE A 178 -2.57 -3.86 8.42
N ILE A 179 -3.43 -2.83 8.46
CA ILE A 179 -4.85 -2.94 8.14
C ILE A 179 -5.05 -2.26 6.78
N GLU A 180 -5.62 -2.98 5.83
CA GLU A 180 -5.87 -2.47 4.48
C GLU A 180 -7.29 -1.91 4.38
N ASP A 181 -7.47 -0.91 3.53
CA ASP A 181 -8.78 -0.30 3.31
C ASP A 181 -9.65 -1.27 2.50
N SER A 182 -10.77 -1.65 3.08
CA SER A 182 -11.78 -2.45 2.41
C SER A 182 -13.02 -1.64 2.03
N ASN A 183 -13.00 -0.33 2.23
CA ASN A 183 -14.14 0.54 1.95
C ASN A 183 -14.17 0.94 0.48
N ASN A 184 -15.35 1.05 -0.07
CA ASN A 184 -15.52 1.39 -1.48
C ASN A 184 -15.96 2.83 -1.74
N TYR A 185 -16.14 3.64 -0.72
CA TYR A 185 -16.46 5.08 -0.80
C TYR A 185 -17.41 5.44 -1.94
N PRO A 186 -18.68 5.00 -1.89
CA PRO A 186 -19.63 5.27 -2.98
C PRO A 186 -19.77 6.77 -3.25
N ASN A 187 -19.83 7.14 -4.52
CA ASN A 187 -20.01 8.52 -5.00
C ASN A 187 -18.85 9.46 -4.67
N VAL A 188 -17.68 8.91 -4.25
CA VAL A 188 -16.48 9.72 -3.99
C VAL A 188 -15.38 9.33 -4.99
N ALA A 189 -14.89 10.30 -5.75
CA ALA A 189 -13.72 10.08 -6.61
C ALA A 189 -12.47 10.12 -5.73
N TYR A 190 -11.62 9.11 -5.82
CA TYR A 190 -10.42 9.04 -4.99
C TYR A 190 -9.27 8.34 -5.72
N THR A 191 -8.06 8.59 -5.24
CA THR A 191 -6.84 8.04 -5.84
C THR A 191 -5.98 7.38 -4.79
N SER A 192 -5.24 6.36 -5.21
CA SER A 192 -4.16 5.77 -4.44
C SER A 192 -2.85 5.93 -5.22
N LEU A 193 -1.80 6.30 -4.50
CA LEU A 193 -0.44 6.40 -5.04
C LEU A 193 0.48 5.51 -4.22
N ARG A 194 1.22 4.66 -4.90
CA ARG A 194 2.24 3.82 -4.26
C ARG A 194 3.57 4.00 -5.01
N PHE A 195 4.63 4.22 -4.28
CA PHE A 195 5.97 4.40 -4.84
C PHE A 195 7.02 3.81 -3.90
N SER A 196 8.15 3.45 -4.48
CA SER A 196 9.22 2.79 -3.75
C SER A 196 10.04 3.79 -2.91
N ALA A 197 10.30 3.46 -1.64
CA ALA A 197 11.19 4.24 -0.79
C ALA A 197 12.66 4.15 -1.23
N GLU A 198 13.00 3.19 -2.07
CA GLU A 198 14.35 3.11 -2.66
C GLU A 198 14.59 4.23 -3.66
N GLU A 199 13.55 4.60 -4.41
CA GLU A 199 13.65 5.66 -5.43
C GLU A 199 13.34 7.04 -4.86
N PHE A 200 12.50 7.09 -3.83
CA PHE A 200 12.02 8.35 -3.24
C PHE A 200 12.40 8.38 -1.76
N PRO A 201 13.55 8.95 -1.41
CA PRO A 201 13.99 9.02 0.00
C PRO A 201 13.09 9.94 0.85
N SER A 202 12.25 10.75 0.22
CA SER A 202 11.26 11.58 0.90
C SER A 202 9.97 11.57 0.08
N LEU A 203 8.86 11.95 0.70
CA LEU A 203 7.57 12.01 0.01
C LEU A 203 7.65 13.03 -1.15
N PRO A 204 7.50 12.59 -2.41
CA PRO A 204 7.64 13.51 -3.54
C PRO A 204 6.51 14.56 -3.58
N SER A 205 6.86 15.74 -4.03
CA SER A 205 5.88 16.79 -4.33
C SER A 205 4.98 16.32 -5.49
N ARG A 206 3.67 16.54 -5.36
CA ARG A 206 2.72 16.08 -6.36
C ARG A 206 1.61 17.08 -6.61
N VAL A 207 1.16 17.16 -7.85
CA VAL A 207 0.07 18.03 -8.27
C VAL A 207 -0.94 17.18 -9.06
N PHE A 208 -2.21 17.35 -8.73
CA PHE A 208 -3.30 16.65 -9.43
C PHE A 208 -4.11 17.66 -10.23
N ARG A 209 -4.25 17.41 -11.53
CA ARG A 209 -5.18 18.17 -12.35
C ARG A 209 -6.52 17.44 -12.33
N VAL A 210 -7.53 18.05 -11.70
CA VAL A 210 -8.83 17.41 -11.47
C VAL A 210 -9.90 18.17 -12.20
N ARG A 211 -10.79 17.47 -12.92
CA ARG A 211 -12.07 17.99 -13.35
C ARG A 211 -13.05 17.75 -12.21
N GLY A 212 -13.66 18.81 -11.72
CA GLY A 212 -14.58 18.75 -10.60
C GLY A 212 -15.91 18.09 -10.97
N LYS A 213 -16.93 18.37 -10.17
CA LYS A 213 -18.26 17.79 -10.35
C LYS A 213 -18.87 18.21 -11.70
N LYS A 214 -19.62 17.31 -12.31
CA LYS A 214 -20.46 17.63 -13.46
C LYS A 214 -21.74 18.32 -12.98
N VAL A 215 -22.16 19.38 -13.68
CA VAL A 215 -23.33 20.17 -13.33
C VAL A 215 -24.31 20.20 -14.49
N LYS A 216 -25.55 20.63 -14.23
CA LYS A 216 -26.54 20.85 -15.29
C LYS A 216 -26.07 22.01 -16.17
N ILE A 217 -26.19 21.85 -17.48
CA ILE A 217 -25.90 22.91 -18.46
C ILE A 217 -27.05 22.98 -19.47
N PRO A 218 -27.26 24.15 -20.10
CA PRO A 218 -28.35 24.34 -21.07
C PRO A 218 -28.33 23.33 -22.22
N HIS A 219 -29.50 23.01 -22.72
CA HIS A 219 -29.62 22.09 -23.86
C HIS A 219 -28.81 22.54 -25.08
N ASN A 220 -28.67 23.86 -25.30
CA ASN A 220 -27.98 24.44 -26.44
C ASN A 220 -26.51 24.75 -26.19
N ALA A 221 -25.97 24.24 -25.07
CA ALA A 221 -24.56 24.45 -24.67
C ALA A 221 -23.66 23.36 -25.23
N THR A 222 -22.45 23.71 -25.67
CA THR A 222 -21.39 22.77 -26.02
C THR A 222 -20.16 23.10 -25.16
N VAL A 223 -19.60 22.09 -24.51
CA VAL A 223 -18.46 22.26 -23.62
C VAL A 223 -17.18 21.83 -24.35
N ASP A 224 -16.18 22.70 -24.33
CA ASP A 224 -14.82 22.33 -24.73
C ASP A 224 -14.20 21.52 -23.59
N LEU A 225 -13.96 20.25 -23.82
CA LEU A 225 -13.47 19.32 -22.77
C LEU A 225 -12.03 19.63 -22.34
N ALA A 226 -11.27 20.43 -23.11
CA ALA A 226 -9.92 20.81 -22.71
C ALA A 226 -9.92 21.95 -21.69
N THR A 227 -10.83 22.92 -21.87
CA THR A 227 -10.85 24.14 -21.07
C THR A 227 -12.05 24.26 -20.13
N GLY A 228 -13.12 23.50 -20.40
CA GLY A 228 -14.38 23.61 -19.66
C GLY A 228 -15.24 24.79 -20.09
N ARG A 229 -14.81 25.57 -21.10
CA ARG A 229 -15.56 26.73 -21.60
C ARG A 229 -16.80 26.28 -22.35
N ILE A 230 -17.86 27.06 -22.21
CA ILE A 230 -19.14 26.79 -22.89
C ILE A 230 -19.33 27.77 -24.05
N THR A 231 -19.83 27.25 -25.17
CA THR A 231 -20.38 28.04 -26.26
C THR A 231 -21.84 27.69 -26.44
N TYR A 232 -22.65 28.61 -26.86
CA TYR A 232 -24.11 28.43 -27.00
C TYR A 232 -24.52 28.60 -28.45
N SER A 233 -25.47 27.75 -28.88
CA SER A 233 -26.11 27.86 -30.19
C SER A 233 -27.57 28.31 -29.95
N GLY A 234 -27.92 29.51 -30.45
CA GLY A 234 -29.27 30.06 -30.26
C GLY A 234 -29.57 30.51 -28.83
N THR A 235 -30.83 30.66 -28.50
CA THR A 235 -31.33 31.19 -27.24
C THR A 235 -31.68 30.06 -26.29
N PHE A 236 -31.34 30.21 -25.02
CA PHE A 236 -31.71 29.26 -23.95
C PHE A 236 -33.24 29.32 -23.77
N ASN A 237 -33.89 28.18 -23.81
CA ASN A 237 -35.34 28.06 -23.71
C ASN A 237 -35.83 27.55 -22.33
N GLY A 238 -34.92 27.53 -21.35
CA GLY A 238 -35.25 27.03 -20.02
C GLY A 238 -34.97 25.53 -19.80
N SER A 239 -34.61 24.79 -20.85
CA SER A 239 -34.36 23.36 -20.70
C SER A 239 -32.87 23.05 -20.61
N PHE A 240 -32.56 21.96 -19.93
CA PHE A 240 -31.19 21.49 -19.69
C PHE A 240 -30.92 20.19 -20.43
N LYS A 241 -29.65 19.87 -20.63
CA LYS A 241 -29.24 18.56 -21.14
C LYS A 241 -29.62 17.47 -20.14
N THR A 242 -29.92 16.29 -20.66
CA THR A 242 -30.21 15.10 -19.84
C THR A 242 -29.02 14.72 -18.98
N ASP A 243 -27.83 14.74 -19.55
CA ASP A 243 -26.59 14.37 -18.84
C ASP A 243 -25.89 15.63 -18.33
N LYS A 244 -25.45 15.58 -17.07
CA LYS A 244 -24.60 16.62 -16.50
C LYS A 244 -23.22 16.59 -17.16
N GLU A 245 -22.62 17.77 -17.34
CA GLU A 245 -21.29 17.90 -17.96
C GLU A 245 -20.35 18.71 -17.07
N TRP A 246 -19.05 18.51 -17.27
CA TRP A 246 -18.03 19.31 -16.58
C TRP A 246 -17.89 20.66 -17.30
N THR A 247 -17.88 21.74 -16.52
CA THR A 247 -17.66 23.06 -17.06
C THR A 247 -16.88 23.92 -16.08
N SER A 248 -16.19 24.94 -16.61
CA SER A 248 -15.55 26.00 -15.84
C SER A 248 -16.40 27.26 -15.77
N ASP A 249 -17.62 27.24 -16.33
CA ASP A 249 -18.50 28.41 -16.37
C ASP A 249 -19.06 28.68 -14.98
N PRO A 250 -18.78 29.87 -14.40
CA PRO A 250 -19.22 30.14 -13.04
C PRO A 250 -20.74 30.23 -12.87
N ALA A 251 -21.48 30.58 -13.91
CA ALA A 251 -22.95 30.67 -13.82
C ALA A 251 -23.58 29.32 -13.51
N TRP A 252 -23.14 28.25 -14.21
CA TRP A 252 -23.71 26.92 -14.02
C TRP A 252 -23.20 26.25 -12.75
N ILE A 253 -22.00 26.60 -12.33
CA ILE A 253 -21.48 26.19 -11.01
C ILE A 253 -22.30 26.83 -9.89
N LEU A 254 -22.58 28.11 -10.00
CA LEU A 254 -23.45 28.82 -9.02
C LEU A 254 -24.86 28.25 -9.03
N TYR A 255 -25.42 28.00 -10.21
CA TYR A 255 -26.74 27.38 -10.32
C TYR A 255 -26.80 26.04 -9.58
N ASP A 256 -25.78 25.18 -9.78
CA ASP A 256 -25.72 23.89 -9.07
C ASP A 256 -25.63 24.09 -7.54
N LEU A 257 -24.86 25.09 -7.08
CA LEU A 257 -24.79 25.43 -5.65
C LEU A 257 -26.14 25.88 -5.09
N LEU A 258 -26.92 26.61 -5.89
CA LEU A 258 -28.24 27.08 -5.40
C LEU A 258 -29.24 25.92 -5.27
N ILE A 259 -29.26 24.98 -6.18
CA ILE A 259 -30.30 23.93 -6.24
C ILE A 259 -29.92 22.63 -5.52
N ASP A 260 -28.61 22.34 -5.30
CA ASP A 260 -28.20 21.05 -4.74
C ASP A 260 -28.61 20.94 -3.28
N SER A 261 -29.27 19.81 -2.93
CA SER A 261 -29.79 19.58 -1.58
C SER A 261 -28.76 19.06 -0.59
N ARG A 262 -27.60 18.59 -1.08
CA ARG A 262 -26.60 17.96 -0.22
C ARG A 262 -25.54 18.94 0.27
N TYR A 263 -25.08 19.84 -0.60
CA TYR A 263 -24.01 20.77 -0.28
C TYR A 263 -24.34 22.23 -0.63
N GLY A 264 -25.51 22.47 -1.19
CA GLY A 264 -25.97 23.76 -1.65
C GLY A 264 -27.13 24.33 -0.81
N CYS A 265 -27.85 25.27 -1.40
CA CYS A 265 -28.93 26.01 -0.72
C CYS A 265 -30.29 25.30 -0.79
N ASN A 266 -30.40 24.23 -1.58
CA ASN A 266 -31.65 23.47 -1.74
C ASN A 266 -32.82 24.32 -2.23
N LEU A 267 -32.56 25.30 -3.08
CA LEU A 267 -33.63 26.11 -3.68
C LEU A 267 -34.33 25.30 -4.77
N SER A 268 -35.64 25.51 -4.91
CA SER A 268 -36.39 24.83 -5.98
C SER A 268 -36.02 25.44 -7.34
N GLU A 269 -36.02 24.63 -8.39
CA GLU A 269 -35.73 25.11 -9.75
C GLU A 269 -36.79 26.06 -10.29
N SER A 270 -37.94 26.15 -9.60
CA SER A 270 -39.06 27.01 -9.98
C SER A 270 -39.08 28.32 -9.19
N SER A 271 -38.13 28.57 -8.31
CA SER A 271 -38.10 29.80 -7.50
C SER A 271 -37.34 30.95 -8.16
#